data_f6fe111243440d682f1582c2c0f8bf41
#
_entry.id   f6fe111243440d682f1582c2c0f8bf41
#
_cell.length_a   1.000
_cell.length_b   1.000
_cell.length_c   1.000
_cell.angle_alpha   90.00
_cell.angle_beta   90.00
_cell.angle_gamma   90.00
#
_symmetry.space_group_name_H-M   'P 1'
#
loop_
_entity.id
_entity.type
_entity.pdbx_description
1 polymer ?
#
loop_
_entity_poly.entity_id
_entity_poly.type
_entity_poly.pdbx_seq_one_letter_code
_entity_poly.pdbx_strand_id
1 'polypeptide(L)'
;MSEPLPPPMPHARIAIIDLGIGNINSVEKALKSLGAEVFVQQDYALLNDATHYILPGVGSFAAASQAMVARGGAAALNNLVGDKPLLGICVGMQLFARSGAEHGVNPGLGWVGGEVGLLPVPLPLPHVGWNDITPVNDCPLFFNMPAQPCFYFTHSFAFTQVPVQQAAAYCTYGHSFVAAVQAGRRYAVQFHPEKSQQLGLLLLRNFLQFG
;
A
#
# COMPACT_ATOMS: atom_id res chain seq x y z
N MET A 1 -9.57 -21.98 16.46
CA MET A 1 -10.90 -21.52 16.01
C MET A 1 -10.73 -20.05 15.70
N SER A 2 -10.83 -19.65 14.43
CA SER A 2 -10.75 -18.25 14.03
C SER A 2 -11.99 -17.53 14.55
N GLU A 3 -11.82 -16.48 15.35
CA GLU A 3 -12.92 -15.59 15.68
C GLU A 3 -13.61 -15.08 14.40
N PRO A 4 -14.95 -15.03 14.39
CA PRO A 4 -15.66 -14.48 13.25
C PRO A 4 -15.24 -13.03 13.02
N LEU A 5 -15.07 -12.67 11.77
CA LEU A 5 -14.82 -11.27 11.38
C LEU A 5 -15.93 -10.40 12.00
N PRO A 6 -15.60 -9.29 12.66
CA PRO A 6 -16.62 -8.40 13.20
C PRO A 6 -17.51 -7.83 12.09
N PRO A 7 -18.70 -7.31 12.48
CA PRO A 7 -19.73 -6.88 11.54
C PRO A 7 -19.18 -5.81 10.55
N PRO A 8 -19.81 -5.72 9.36
CA PRO A 8 -19.41 -4.78 8.32
C PRO A 8 -19.42 -3.33 8.83
N MET A 9 -18.52 -2.52 8.29
CA MET A 9 -18.37 -1.08 8.57
C MET A 9 -19.39 -0.29 7.73
N PRO A 10 -20.58 0.04 8.23
CA PRO A 10 -21.72 0.47 7.41
C PRO A 10 -21.58 1.86 6.76
N HIS A 11 -20.47 2.55 6.90
CA HIS A 11 -20.29 3.93 6.40
C HIS A 11 -18.95 4.21 5.70
N ALA A 12 -18.09 3.20 5.48
CA ALA A 12 -16.85 3.40 4.76
C ALA A 12 -17.13 3.46 3.24
N ARG A 13 -16.97 4.64 2.65
CA ARG A 13 -16.96 4.86 1.20
C ARG A 13 -15.52 4.93 0.72
N ILE A 14 -15.10 3.91 0.00
CA ILE A 14 -13.70 3.72 -0.38
C ILE A 14 -13.53 4.06 -1.85
N ALA A 15 -12.67 5.02 -2.14
CA ALA A 15 -12.25 5.31 -3.50
C ALA A 15 -10.95 4.56 -3.82
N ILE A 16 -10.99 3.72 -4.84
CA ILE A 16 -9.79 3.16 -5.45
C ILE A 16 -9.33 4.11 -6.55
N ILE A 17 -8.13 4.65 -6.36
CA ILE A 17 -7.48 5.55 -7.32
C ILE A 17 -6.87 4.70 -8.42
N ASP A 18 -7.48 4.69 -9.60
CA ASP A 18 -7.02 3.89 -10.74
C ASP A 18 -6.02 4.68 -11.59
N LEU A 19 -4.75 4.33 -11.50
CA LEU A 19 -3.70 4.88 -12.37
C LEU A 19 -3.64 4.19 -13.74
N GLY A 20 -4.54 3.24 -14.03
CA GLY A 20 -4.50 2.41 -15.24
C GLY A 20 -3.48 1.27 -15.17
N ILE A 21 -2.89 1.05 -13.99
CA ILE A 21 -1.93 0.01 -13.69
C ILE A 21 -2.32 -0.63 -12.36
N GLY A 22 -2.93 -1.78 -12.35
CA GLY A 22 -3.31 -2.38 -11.08
C GLY A 22 -4.21 -3.60 -11.20
N ASN A 23 -4.12 -4.50 -10.20
CA ASN A 23 -5.10 -5.57 -10.01
C ASN A 23 -6.25 -5.05 -9.14
N ILE A 24 -6.99 -4.08 -9.66
CA ILE A 24 -8.07 -3.38 -8.95
C ILE A 24 -9.16 -4.36 -8.51
N ASN A 25 -9.52 -5.34 -9.35
CA ASN A 25 -10.61 -6.27 -9.09
C ASN A 25 -10.42 -7.08 -7.80
N SER A 26 -9.18 -7.49 -7.50
CA SER A 26 -8.90 -8.26 -6.28
C SER A 26 -9.01 -7.39 -5.03
N VAL A 27 -8.51 -6.15 -5.10
CA VAL A 27 -8.62 -5.18 -4.01
C VAL A 27 -10.08 -4.82 -3.76
N GLU A 28 -10.85 -4.54 -4.82
CA GLU A 28 -12.27 -4.22 -4.75
C GLU A 28 -13.07 -5.37 -4.10
N LYS A 29 -12.83 -6.62 -4.53
CA LYS A 29 -13.48 -7.80 -3.96
C LYS A 29 -13.16 -7.97 -2.48
N ALA A 30 -11.91 -7.78 -2.08
CA ALA A 30 -11.49 -7.87 -0.68
C ALA A 30 -12.21 -6.81 0.19
N LEU A 31 -12.27 -5.57 -0.28
CA LEU A 31 -12.94 -4.48 0.44
C LEU A 31 -14.47 -4.69 0.52
N LYS A 32 -15.10 -5.12 -0.57
CA LYS A 32 -16.54 -5.44 -0.60
C LYS A 32 -16.88 -6.60 0.34
N SER A 33 -15.99 -7.58 0.49
CA SER A 33 -16.21 -8.69 1.46
C SER A 33 -16.19 -8.22 2.91
N LEU A 34 -15.62 -7.06 3.20
CA LEU A 34 -15.65 -6.38 4.50
C LEU A 34 -16.89 -5.47 4.68
N GLY A 35 -17.80 -5.43 3.70
CA GLY A 35 -19.02 -4.63 3.74
C GLY A 35 -18.85 -3.16 3.35
N ALA A 36 -17.70 -2.77 2.80
CA ALA A 36 -17.45 -1.41 2.36
C ALA A 36 -18.15 -1.07 1.04
N GLU A 37 -18.63 0.17 0.90
CA GLU A 37 -18.99 0.73 -0.41
C GLU A 37 -17.71 1.12 -1.16
N VAL A 38 -17.50 0.52 -2.34
CA VAL A 38 -16.27 0.72 -3.12
C VAL A 38 -16.60 1.27 -4.48
N PHE A 39 -15.89 2.31 -4.89
CA PHE A 39 -15.96 2.86 -6.24
C PHE A 39 -14.54 3.09 -6.79
N VAL A 40 -14.40 2.91 -8.10
CA VAL A 40 -13.13 2.98 -8.82
C VAL A 40 -13.20 4.12 -9.81
N GLN A 41 -12.21 5.01 -9.79
CA GLN A 41 -12.16 6.16 -10.68
C GLN A 41 -10.73 6.52 -11.08
N GLN A 42 -10.59 6.99 -12.31
CA GLN A 42 -9.35 7.58 -12.83
C GLN A 42 -9.38 9.11 -12.72
N ASP A 43 -10.56 9.71 -12.74
CA ASP A 43 -10.74 11.14 -12.58
C ASP A 43 -10.80 11.50 -11.08
N TYR A 44 -9.84 12.25 -10.62
CA TYR A 44 -9.75 12.67 -9.22
C TYR A 44 -10.92 13.55 -8.77
N ALA A 45 -11.53 14.30 -9.69
CA ALA A 45 -12.69 15.14 -9.37
C ALA A 45 -13.91 14.32 -8.89
N LEU A 46 -14.00 13.05 -9.30
CA LEU A 46 -15.08 12.14 -8.92
C LEU A 46 -14.82 11.34 -7.63
N LEU A 47 -13.68 11.59 -6.96
CA LEU A 47 -13.26 10.84 -5.78
C LEU A 47 -13.50 11.57 -4.44
N ASN A 48 -14.02 12.81 -4.48
CA ASN A 48 -14.10 13.71 -3.32
C ASN A 48 -14.96 13.17 -2.16
N ASP A 49 -15.98 12.36 -2.45
CA ASP A 49 -16.93 11.84 -1.46
C ASP A 49 -16.40 10.62 -0.69
N ALA A 50 -15.18 10.18 -0.95
CA ALA A 50 -14.58 9.06 -0.24
C ALA A 50 -14.29 9.42 1.21
N THR A 51 -14.43 8.43 2.09
CA THR A 51 -13.93 8.49 3.47
C THR A 51 -12.48 7.98 3.55
N HIS A 52 -12.13 7.04 2.66
CA HIS A 52 -10.81 6.40 2.58
C HIS A 52 -10.37 6.27 1.13
N TYR A 53 -9.07 6.30 0.91
CA TYR A 53 -8.47 6.09 -0.40
C TYR A 53 -7.60 4.85 -0.42
N ILE A 54 -7.64 4.12 -1.52
CA ILE A 54 -6.68 3.05 -1.84
C ILE A 54 -5.93 3.45 -3.10
N LEU A 55 -4.61 3.36 -3.07
CA LEU A 55 -3.72 3.53 -4.21
C LEU A 55 -3.04 2.19 -4.54
N PRO A 56 -3.69 1.30 -5.29
CA PRO A 56 -3.07 0.07 -5.72
C PRO A 56 -2.11 0.34 -6.88
N GLY A 57 -1.13 -0.53 -7.06
CA GLY A 57 -0.28 -0.50 -8.24
C GLY A 57 0.37 -1.85 -8.47
N VAL A 58 0.43 -2.27 -9.74
CA VAL A 58 1.26 -3.40 -10.20
C VAL A 58 2.03 -2.97 -11.43
N GLY A 59 3.13 -3.67 -11.75
CA GLY A 59 4.02 -3.30 -12.84
C GLY A 59 5.21 -2.48 -12.35
N SER A 60 5.72 -1.54 -13.16
CA SER A 60 6.92 -0.80 -12.82
C SER A 60 6.64 0.53 -12.15
N PHE A 61 7.60 0.97 -11.32
CA PHE A 61 7.59 2.30 -10.72
C PHE A 61 7.51 3.41 -11.78
N ALA A 62 8.25 3.26 -12.89
CA ALA A 62 8.24 4.25 -13.98
C ALA A 62 6.85 4.43 -14.59
N ALA A 63 6.14 3.33 -14.88
CA ALA A 63 4.79 3.40 -15.43
C ALA A 63 3.82 4.05 -14.44
N ALA A 64 3.93 3.73 -13.15
CA ALA A 64 3.12 4.32 -12.10
C ALA A 64 3.37 5.82 -11.93
N SER A 65 4.64 6.22 -11.91
CA SER A 65 5.06 7.62 -11.83
C SER A 65 4.54 8.44 -13.03
N GLN A 66 4.70 7.92 -14.25
CA GLN A 66 4.19 8.58 -15.47
C GLN A 66 2.67 8.73 -15.43
N ALA A 67 1.95 7.68 -15.05
CA ALA A 67 0.50 7.72 -14.94
C ALA A 67 0.02 8.73 -13.88
N MET A 68 0.72 8.82 -12.77
CA MET A 68 0.48 9.81 -11.71
C MET A 68 0.73 11.23 -12.22
N VAL A 69 1.88 11.47 -12.86
CA VAL A 69 2.23 12.80 -13.42
C VAL A 69 1.22 13.25 -14.45
N ALA A 70 0.77 12.36 -15.34
CA ALA A 70 -0.25 12.67 -16.35
C ALA A 70 -1.61 13.11 -15.76
N ARG A 71 -1.87 12.77 -14.48
CA ARG A 71 -3.10 13.16 -13.75
C ARG A 71 -2.88 14.33 -12.77
N GLY A 72 -1.86 15.14 -12.97
CA GLY A 72 -1.57 16.33 -12.15
C GLY A 72 -0.57 16.07 -11.02
N GLY A 73 0.04 14.88 -10.98
CA GLY A 73 1.16 14.55 -10.11
C GLY A 73 0.84 14.58 -8.62
N ALA A 74 1.88 14.76 -7.82
CA ALA A 74 1.78 14.78 -6.36
C ALA A 74 0.83 15.88 -5.83
N ALA A 75 0.78 17.03 -6.47
CA ALA A 75 -0.08 18.14 -6.05
C ALA A 75 -1.57 17.77 -6.14
N ALA A 76 -1.99 17.15 -7.24
CA ALA A 76 -3.38 16.72 -7.43
C ALA A 76 -3.78 15.63 -6.40
N LEU A 77 -2.91 14.66 -6.16
CA LEU A 77 -3.15 13.63 -5.13
C LEU A 77 -3.14 14.21 -3.71
N ASN A 78 -2.26 15.16 -3.40
CA ASN A 78 -2.25 15.83 -2.10
C ASN A 78 -3.57 16.58 -1.85
N ASN A 79 -4.07 17.30 -2.85
CA ASN A 79 -5.33 18.03 -2.75
C ASN A 79 -6.52 17.09 -2.61
N LEU A 80 -6.53 15.97 -3.34
CA LEU A 80 -7.59 14.97 -3.26
C LEU A 80 -7.64 14.31 -1.88
N VAL A 81 -6.50 13.79 -1.43
CA VAL A 81 -6.42 13.00 -0.20
C VAL A 81 -6.59 13.89 1.03
N GLY A 82 -5.96 15.08 1.05
CA GLY A 82 -5.96 15.94 2.22
C GLY A 82 -5.52 15.19 3.47
N ASP A 83 -6.36 15.23 4.50
CA ASP A 83 -6.14 14.53 5.77
C ASP A 83 -6.88 13.18 5.86
N LYS A 84 -7.52 12.73 4.78
CA LYS A 84 -8.22 11.44 4.77
C LYS A 84 -7.23 10.28 4.71
N PRO A 85 -7.58 9.12 5.30
CA PRO A 85 -6.72 7.95 5.26
C PRO A 85 -6.52 7.43 3.84
N LEU A 86 -5.27 7.08 3.54
CA LEU A 86 -4.89 6.47 2.27
C LEU A 86 -3.99 5.26 2.52
N LEU A 87 -4.27 4.15 1.81
CA LEU A 87 -3.43 2.95 1.80
C LEU A 87 -2.82 2.73 0.41
N GLY A 88 -1.49 2.80 0.31
CA GLY A 88 -0.72 2.38 -0.87
C GLY A 88 -0.44 0.87 -0.84
N ILE A 89 -0.63 0.17 -1.97
CA ILE A 89 -0.38 -1.27 -2.08
C ILE A 89 0.65 -1.54 -3.18
N CYS A 90 1.73 -2.24 -2.84
CA CYS A 90 2.81 -2.65 -3.73
C CYS A 90 3.45 -1.44 -4.44
N VAL A 91 3.32 -1.28 -5.75
CA VAL A 91 3.81 -0.09 -6.47
C VAL A 91 3.15 1.19 -5.94
N GLY A 92 1.89 1.11 -5.46
CA GLY A 92 1.24 2.22 -4.76
C GLY A 92 1.98 2.66 -3.49
N MET A 93 2.60 1.72 -2.74
CA MET A 93 3.52 2.06 -1.65
C MET A 93 4.79 2.72 -2.18
N GLN A 94 5.36 2.16 -3.23
CA GLN A 94 6.61 2.66 -3.79
C GLN A 94 6.47 4.11 -4.24
N LEU A 95 5.32 4.53 -4.78
CA LEU A 95 5.05 5.91 -5.14
C LEU A 95 5.15 6.89 -3.96
N PHE A 96 5.08 6.45 -2.71
CA PHE A 96 5.27 7.33 -1.54
C PHE A 96 6.70 7.88 -1.44
N ALA A 97 7.68 7.22 -2.09
CA ALA A 97 9.08 7.66 -2.15
C ALA A 97 9.25 9.03 -2.78
N ARG A 98 10.43 9.61 -2.59
CA ARG A 98 10.86 10.77 -3.37
C ARG A 98 11.09 10.41 -4.83
N SER A 99 11.69 9.24 -5.06
CA SER A 99 12.00 8.73 -6.40
C SER A 99 12.14 7.21 -6.40
N GLY A 100 12.06 6.61 -7.59
CA GLY A 100 12.36 5.21 -7.82
C GLY A 100 13.26 5.01 -9.03
N ALA A 101 14.14 4.02 -8.96
CA ALA A 101 15.21 3.78 -9.95
C ALA A 101 14.83 2.74 -11.03
N GLU A 102 13.61 2.20 -11.02
CA GLU A 102 13.19 1.24 -12.03
C GLU A 102 12.98 1.92 -13.39
N HIS A 103 13.68 1.43 -14.42
CA HIS A 103 13.71 2.01 -15.78
C HIS A 103 14.11 3.50 -15.80
N GLY A 104 15.11 3.87 -15.00
CA GLY A 104 15.57 5.24 -14.81
C GLY A 104 14.99 5.90 -13.56
N VAL A 105 15.50 7.08 -13.23
CA VAL A 105 15.03 7.81 -12.05
C VAL A 105 13.72 8.53 -12.38
N ASN A 106 12.67 8.15 -11.69
CA ASN A 106 11.33 8.71 -11.83
C ASN A 106 10.85 9.33 -10.51
N PRO A 107 10.11 10.46 -10.53
CA PRO A 107 9.63 11.09 -9.31
C PRO A 107 8.52 10.27 -8.64
N GLY A 108 8.49 10.28 -7.30
CA GLY A 108 7.37 9.81 -6.49
C GLY A 108 6.57 10.97 -5.88
N LEU A 109 5.80 10.66 -4.85
CA LEU A 109 4.95 11.60 -4.12
C LEU A 109 5.72 12.39 -3.05
N GLY A 110 6.88 11.86 -2.61
CA GLY A 110 7.68 12.46 -1.55
C GLY A 110 7.01 12.45 -0.16
N TRP A 111 6.04 11.59 0.06
CA TRP A 111 5.34 11.47 1.35
C TRP A 111 6.18 10.75 2.40
N VAL A 112 7.07 9.89 1.96
CA VAL A 112 8.01 9.15 2.81
C VAL A 112 9.43 9.48 2.36
N GLY A 113 10.29 9.74 3.33
CA GLY A 113 11.71 9.95 3.08
C GLY A 113 12.37 8.64 2.65
N GLY A 114 13.07 8.66 1.52
CA GLY A 114 13.73 7.48 0.97
C GLY A 114 13.48 7.33 -0.53
N GLU A 115 14.11 6.31 -1.07
CA GLU A 115 14.07 5.99 -2.50
C GLU A 115 13.79 4.51 -2.68
N VAL A 116 13.15 4.17 -3.81
CA VAL A 116 12.89 2.78 -4.20
C VAL A 116 13.99 2.33 -5.16
N GLY A 117 14.65 1.25 -4.79
CA GLY A 117 15.72 0.63 -5.57
C GLY A 117 15.51 -0.87 -5.75
N LEU A 118 16.31 -1.47 -6.65
CA LEU A 118 16.38 -2.92 -6.79
C LEU A 118 16.85 -3.52 -5.46
N LEU A 119 16.22 -4.60 -5.01
CA LEU A 119 16.65 -5.29 -3.80
C LEU A 119 18.09 -5.81 -3.96
N PRO A 120 19.00 -5.42 -3.07
CA PRO A 120 20.42 -5.83 -3.15
C PRO A 120 20.61 -7.22 -2.54
N VAL A 121 20.04 -8.25 -3.17
CA VAL A 121 19.99 -9.61 -2.63
C VAL A 121 20.65 -10.62 -3.55
N PRO A 122 21.32 -11.66 -3.01
CA PRO A 122 21.88 -12.76 -3.79
C PRO A 122 20.83 -13.83 -4.17
N LEU A 123 19.56 -13.56 -3.91
CA LEU A 123 18.44 -14.46 -4.19
C LEU A 123 17.78 -14.11 -5.53
N PRO A 124 17.06 -15.04 -6.17
CA PRO A 124 16.31 -14.77 -7.39
C PRO A 124 15.29 -13.63 -7.20
N LEU A 125 15.23 -12.74 -8.18
CA LEU A 125 14.19 -11.71 -8.26
C LEU A 125 13.25 -12.02 -9.43
N PRO A 126 11.93 -11.70 -9.32
CA PRO A 126 11.30 -11.02 -8.19
C PRO A 126 11.19 -11.88 -6.92
N HIS A 127 11.14 -11.25 -5.75
CA HIS A 127 10.67 -11.87 -4.50
C HIS A 127 9.19 -12.22 -4.67
N VAL A 128 8.88 -13.49 -4.87
CA VAL A 128 7.52 -14.01 -5.06
C VAL A 128 7.24 -15.08 -4.02
N GLY A 129 6.17 -14.90 -3.28
CA GLY A 129 5.72 -15.89 -2.29
C GLY A 129 5.28 -15.28 -0.96
N TRP A 130 5.02 -16.19 -0.03
CA TRP A 130 4.67 -15.84 1.35
C TRP A 130 5.93 -15.59 2.16
N ASN A 131 5.91 -14.51 2.93
CA ASN A 131 7.02 -14.18 3.82
C ASN A 131 6.50 -13.44 5.05
N ASP A 132 7.20 -13.61 6.16
CA ASP A 132 6.86 -12.99 7.42
C ASP A 132 7.38 -11.56 7.46
N ILE A 133 6.61 -10.69 8.12
CA ILE A 133 7.06 -9.34 8.43
C ILE A 133 7.24 -9.17 9.94
N THR A 134 8.06 -8.22 10.31
CA THR A 134 8.24 -7.77 11.69
C THR A 134 7.67 -6.35 11.81
N PRO A 135 6.45 -6.19 12.34
CA PRO A 135 5.91 -4.88 12.64
C PRO A 135 6.81 -4.14 13.64
N VAL A 136 6.96 -2.85 13.42
CA VAL A 136 7.67 -1.93 14.31
C VAL A 136 6.74 -0.74 14.56
N ASN A 137 6.86 -0.14 15.74
CA ASN A 137 5.93 0.90 16.20
C ASN A 137 4.47 0.40 16.34
N ASP A 138 3.62 1.24 16.91
CA ASP A 138 2.20 0.94 17.12
C ASP A 138 1.36 1.30 15.87
N CYS A 139 1.77 0.80 14.69
CA CYS A 139 1.04 1.06 13.46
C CYS A 139 -0.34 0.38 13.51
N PRO A 140 -1.44 1.15 13.36
CA PRO A 140 -2.80 0.62 13.46
C PRO A 140 -3.11 -0.50 12.48
N LEU A 141 -2.42 -0.58 11.33
CA LEU A 141 -2.60 -1.64 10.35
C LEU A 141 -2.40 -3.04 10.94
N PHE A 142 -1.53 -3.17 11.95
CA PHE A 142 -1.14 -4.45 12.54
C PHE A 142 -1.84 -4.76 13.86
N PHE A 143 -2.90 -4.02 14.20
CA PHE A 143 -3.68 -4.28 15.41
C PHE A 143 -4.26 -5.70 15.42
N ASN A 144 -4.13 -6.39 16.56
CA ASN A 144 -4.54 -7.79 16.76
C ASN A 144 -3.92 -8.82 15.78
N MET A 145 -2.74 -8.53 15.25
CA MET A 145 -1.97 -9.50 14.46
C MET A 145 -0.95 -10.24 15.32
N PRO A 146 -0.53 -11.44 14.88
CA PRO A 146 0.63 -12.12 15.52
C PRO A 146 1.89 -11.25 15.37
N ALA A 147 2.90 -11.55 16.19
CA ALA A 147 4.16 -10.78 16.19
C ALA A 147 4.90 -10.83 14.83
N GLN A 148 4.73 -11.90 14.08
CA GLN A 148 5.30 -12.09 12.74
C GLN A 148 4.20 -12.55 11.78
N PRO A 149 3.33 -11.63 11.31
CA PRO A 149 2.29 -11.98 10.37
C PRO A 149 2.86 -12.22 8.98
N CYS A 150 2.31 -13.24 8.28
CA CYS A 150 2.78 -13.68 6.96
C CYS A 150 1.89 -13.11 5.85
N PHE A 151 2.52 -12.55 4.81
CA PHE A 151 1.84 -11.93 3.67
C PHE A 151 2.44 -12.36 2.33
N TYR A 152 1.68 -12.17 1.26
CA TYR A 152 2.11 -12.49 -0.10
C TYR A 152 2.82 -11.31 -0.77
N PHE A 153 4.03 -11.56 -1.27
CA PHE A 153 4.87 -10.59 -1.97
C PHE A 153 5.02 -10.95 -3.45
N THR A 154 5.23 -9.94 -4.29
CA THR A 154 5.66 -10.08 -5.68
C THR A 154 6.29 -8.77 -6.15
N HIS A 155 7.61 -8.61 -5.96
CA HIS A 155 8.33 -7.38 -6.31
C HIS A 155 9.83 -7.63 -6.44
N SER A 156 10.52 -6.79 -7.24
CA SER A 156 11.97 -6.75 -7.33
C SER A 156 12.55 -5.48 -6.71
N PHE A 157 11.75 -4.42 -6.65
CA PHE A 157 12.12 -3.11 -6.11
C PHE A 157 11.40 -2.87 -4.79
N ALA A 158 12.03 -2.17 -3.88
CA ALA A 158 11.47 -1.79 -2.58
C ALA A 158 12.21 -0.59 -1.99
N PHE A 159 11.65 -0.03 -0.92
CA PHE A 159 12.41 0.82 -0.02
C PHE A 159 13.43 -0.02 0.74
N THR A 160 14.70 0.30 0.61
CA THR A 160 15.75 -0.31 1.45
C THR A 160 15.90 0.42 2.77
N GLN A 161 15.65 1.73 2.76
CA GLN A 161 15.73 2.58 3.95
C GLN A 161 14.66 3.68 3.90
N VAL A 162 14.10 3.99 5.07
CA VAL A 162 13.23 5.15 5.31
C VAL A 162 13.60 5.74 6.68
N PRO A 163 13.21 6.99 7.01
CA PRO A 163 13.29 7.48 8.37
C PRO A 163 12.62 6.52 9.36
N VAL A 164 13.29 6.22 10.48
CA VAL A 164 12.84 5.18 11.44
C VAL A 164 11.40 5.41 11.90
N GLN A 165 11.01 6.68 12.11
CA GLN A 165 9.66 7.04 12.53
C GLN A 165 8.59 6.80 11.44
N GLN A 166 9.00 6.58 10.20
CA GLN A 166 8.09 6.28 9.08
C GLN A 166 8.03 4.79 8.73
N ALA A 167 8.97 3.98 9.23
CA ALA A 167 8.91 2.54 9.07
C ALA A 167 7.79 1.96 9.94
N ALA A 168 6.94 1.10 9.38
CA ALA A 168 5.88 0.41 10.09
C ALA A 168 6.11 -1.12 10.18
N ALA A 169 6.83 -1.70 9.23
CA ALA A 169 7.26 -3.10 9.29
C ALA A 169 8.47 -3.34 8.38
N TYR A 170 9.24 -4.37 8.73
CA TYR A 170 10.34 -4.89 7.91
C TYR A 170 10.08 -6.33 7.50
N CYS A 171 10.68 -6.73 6.38
CA CYS A 171 10.73 -8.10 5.91
C CYS A 171 12.16 -8.46 5.52
N THR A 172 12.53 -9.74 5.61
CA THR A 172 13.84 -10.23 5.20
C THR A 172 13.72 -11.20 4.03
N TYR A 173 14.41 -10.88 2.94
CA TYR A 173 14.57 -11.74 1.78
C TYR A 173 16.02 -11.64 1.31
N GLY A 174 16.93 -12.41 1.94
CA GLY A 174 18.37 -12.28 1.77
C GLY A 174 18.96 -10.97 2.32
N HIS A 175 18.20 -9.89 2.29
CA HIS A 175 18.48 -8.60 2.89
C HIS A 175 17.19 -8.05 3.50
N SER A 176 17.33 -7.22 4.54
CA SER A 176 16.16 -6.55 5.15
C SER A 176 15.69 -5.38 4.28
N PHE A 177 14.38 -5.27 4.09
CA PHE A 177 13.76 -4.14 3.39
C PHE A 177 12.50 -3.68 4.13
N VAL A 178 12.02 -2.48 3.79
CA VAL A 178 10.84 -1.91 4.42
C VAL A 178 9.58 -2.50 3.79
N ALA A 179 8.82 -3.25 4.58
CA ALA A 179 7.59 -3.93 4.15
C ALA A 179 6.33 -3.08 4.32
N ALA A 180 6.37 -2.10 5.24
CA ALA A 180 5.28 -1.14 5.42
C ALA A 180 5.80 0.20 5.94
N VAL A 181 5.10 1.26 5.59
CA VAL A 181 5.38 2.64 6.04
C VAL A 181 4.12 3.34 6.52
N GLN A 182 4.33 4.34 7.38
CA GLN A 182 3.29 5.26 7.85
C GLN A 182 3.80 6.69 7.87
N ALA A 183 3.03 7.62 7.31
CA ALA A 183 3.29 9.05 7.36
C ALA A 183 1.96 9.80 7.65
N GLY A 184 1.69 10.06 8.92
CA GLY A 184 0.39 10.53 9.38
C GLY A 184 -0.70 9.49 9.09
N ARG A 185 -1.77 9.89 8.38
CA ARG A 185 -2.86 8.98 7.96
C ARG A 185 -2.61 8.33 6.58
N ARG A 186 -1.39 8.39 6.08
CA ARG A 186 -0.95 7.72 4.86
C ARG A 186 -0.18 6.47 5.24
N TYR A 187 -0.76 5.34 4.91
CA TYR A 187 -0.22 4.00 5.17
C TYR A 187 0.17 3.36 3.85
N ALA A 188 1.18 2.52 3.84
CA ALA A 188 1.45 1.73 2.65
C ALA A 188 2.18 0.42 2.97
N VAL A 189 1.93 -0.60 2.13
CA VAL A 189 2.48 -1.94 2.28
C VAL A 189 3.06 -2.44 0.96
N GLN A 190 4.22 -3.11 1.01
CA GLN A 190 4.89 -3.69 -0.17
C GLN A 190 4.23 -5.00 -0.62
N PHE A 191 3.64 -5.72 0.29
CA PHE A 191 2.91 -6.95 0.02
C PHE A 191 1.48 -6.68 -0.47
N HIS A 192 0.79 -7.74 -0.86
CA HIS A 192 -0.58 -7.70 -1.37
C HIS A 192 -1.57 -8.19 -0.31
N PRO A 193 -2.22 -7.33 0.49
CA PRO A 193 -3.21 -7.76 1.47
C PRO A 193 -4.39 -8.46 0.81
N GLU A 194 -4.81 -8.04 -0.39
CA GLU A 194 -5.89 -8.66 -1.15
C GLU A 194 -5.60 -10.11 -1.61
N LYS A 195 -4.33 -10.54 -1.51
CA LYS A 195 -3.89 -11.91 -1.79
C LYS A 195 -3.45 -12.67 -0.54
N SER A 196 -3.53 -12.04 0.63
CA SER A 196 -2.94 -12.54 1.88
C SER A 196 -3.97 -13.16 2.82
N GLN A 197 -5.06 -13.70 2.28
CA GLN A 197 -6.06 -14.47 3.03
C GLN A 197 -6.60 -13.71 4.26
N GLN A 198 -6.73 -14.37 5.41
CA GLN A 198 -7.32 -13.81 6.62
C GLN A 198 -6.53 -12.63 7.20
N LEU A 199 -5.18 -12.71 7.19
CA LEU A 199 -4.35 -11.62 7.69
C LEU A 199 -4.42 -10.39 6.78
N GLY A 200 -4.55 -10.60 5.47
CA GLY A 200 -4.76 -9.52 4.53
C GLY A 200 -6.12 -8.81 4.73
N LEU A 201 -7.19 -9.58 4.95
CA LEU A 201 -8.50 -9.01 5.28
C LEU A 201 -8.50 -8.29 6.62
N LEU A 202 -7.78 -8.83 7.62
CA LEU A 202 -7.61 -8.17 8.92
C LEU A 202 -6.89 -6.83 8.77
N LEU A 203 -5.83 -6.76 7.95
CA LEU A 203 -5.13 -5.50 7.66
C LEU A 203 -6.04 -4.47 7.01
N LEU A 204 -6.77 -4.87 5.97
CA LEU A 204 -7.71 -3.97 5.29
C LEU A 204 -8.81 -3.48 6.25
N ARG A 205 -9.33 -4.35 7.11
CA ARG A 205 -10.28 -3.97 8.15
C ARG A 205 -9.69 -2.96 9.14
N ASN A 206 -8.47 -3.20 9.63
CA ASN A 206 -7.78 -2.28 10.53
C ASN A 206 -7.59 -0.91 9.89
N PHE A 207 -7.21 -0.88 8.60
CA PHE A 207 -7.13 0.36 7.85
C PHE A 207 -8.47 1.11 7.81
N LEU A 208 -9.58 0.42 7.57
CA LEU A 208 -10.92 1.04 7.53
C LEU A 208 -11.39 1.53 8.89
N GLN A 209 -10.92 0.92 9.97
CA GLN A 209 -11.35 1.21 11.33
C GLN A 209 -10.51 2.30 12.00
N PHE A 210 -9.21 2.32 11.75
CA PHE A 210 -8.24 3.12 12.50
C PHE A 210 -7.39 4.03 11.62
N GLY A 211 -7.50 3.91 10.30
CA GLY A 211 -6.79 4.70 9.30
C GLY A 211 -7.13 6.19 9.29
#